data_f69b911b7b9a03681068f0e6c17f4335
#
_entry.id   f69b911b7b9a03681068f0e6c17f4335
#
_cell.length_a   1.000
_cell.length_b   1.000
_cell.length_c   1.000
_cell.angle_alpha   90.00
_cell.angle_beta   90.00
_cell.angle_gamma   90.00
#
_symmetry.space_group_name_H-M   'P 1'
#
loop_
_entity.id
_entity.type
_entity.pdbx_description
1 polymer ?
#
loop_
_entity_poly.entity_id
_entity_poly.type
_entity_poly.pdbx_seq_one_letter_code
_entity_poly.pdbx_strand_id
1 'polypeptide(L)'
;MHDKIVIEGPLPICEKIFKNEKICDLSVINSESEQKYGDLMSYAFHGEKIEKDETVLEIGKKYQPIFDKYDKDNLTKTFEHFESSKEFENNLGNLIADFLRHISGADISVINPGSFRTPLYRGIISNASIHSFDPFGNLIIKFYAYGWEVKKMFKTLESGSKGFYPVSGLKMTVKNYPIKRLLKIKLYDGVNEKHIEDNKLYSIVSSEFCFPIKEKAKGGDDFRKVYEWFKPRNPQYIQIGNDKLSRDLLINYLRNINELKGSIYYNKYDLRMRIVE
;
A
#
# COMPACT_ATOMS: atom_id res chain seq x y z
N MET A 1 17.54 -43.39 12.71
CA MET A 1 16.49 -42.80 11.89
C MET A 1 16.68 -41.29 11.98
N HIS A 2 16.96 -40.63 10.85
CA HIS A 2 17.03 -39.17 10.88
C HIS A 2 15.57 -38.68 10.73
N ASP A 3 15.04 -38.09 11.79
CA ASP A 3 13.75 -37.42 11.73
C ASP A 3 13.81 -36.31 10.69
N LYS A 4 13.08 -36.46 9.60
CA LYS A 4 12.95 -35.41 8.60
C LYS A 4 12.16 -34.28 9.20
N ILE A 5 12.81 -33.14 9.42
CA ILE A 5 12.09 -31.89 9.73
C ILE A 5 11.33 -31.50 8.45
N VAL A 6 10.02 -31.53 8.52
CA VAL A 6 9.14 -31.03 7.45
C VAL A 6 8.83 -29.56 7.75
N ILE A 7 9.26 -28.67 6.89
CA ILE A 7 8.90 -27.25 6.95
C ILE A 7 7.83 -27.02 5.90
N GLU A 8 6.60 -26.80 6.34
CA GLU A 8 5.53 -26.31 5.47
C GLU A 8 5.51 -24.77 5.50
N GLY A 9 5.10 -24.16 4.37
CA GLY A 9 5.04 -22.70 4.22
C GLY A 9 4.15 -22.01 5.25
N PRO A 10 4.07 -20.67 5.25
CA PRO A 10 3.37 -19.94 6.29
C PRO A 10 1.94 -20.45 6.43
N LEU A 11 1.68 -21.08 7.58
CA LEU A 11 0.36 -21.55 7.94
C LEU A 11 -0.36 -20.44 8.71
N PRO A 12 -1.67 -20.27 8.51
CA PRO A 12 -2.41 -19.30 9.28
C PRO A 12 -2.36 -19.67 10.78
N ILE A 13 -1.98 -18.70 11.62
CA ILE A 13 -1.97 -18.87 13.09
C ILE A 13 -3.41 -18.61 13.59
N CYS A 14 -4.29 -19.58 13.48
CA CYS A 14 -5.65 -19.47 13.98
C CYS A 14 -6.13 -20.76 14.65
N GLU A 15 -6.93 -20.61 15.70
CA GLU A 15 -7.54 -21.76 16.39
C GLU A 15 -8.58 -22.46 15.50
N LYS A 16 -9.24 -21.70 14.62
CA LYS A 16 -10.30 -22.18 13.76
C LYS A 16 -10.11 -21.68 12.35
N ILE A 17 -10.36 -22.53 11.38
CA ILE A 17 -10.34 -22.22 9.95
C ILE A 17 -11.63 -22.71 9.31
N PHE A 18 -12.01 -22.10 8.19
CA PHE A 18 -13.11 -22.63 7.39
C PHE A 18 -12.67 -23.90 6.66
N LYS A 19 -13.58 -24.87 6.57
CA LYS A 19 -13.32 -26.19 5.98
C LYS A 19 -12.81 -26.09 4.53
N ASN A 20 -13.36 -25.19 3.74
CA ASN A 20 -13.08 -25.06 2.30
C ASN A 20 -11.98 -24.04 1.99
N GLU A 21 -11.64 -23.18 2.94
CA GLU A 21 -10.57 -22.19 2.75
C GLU A 21 -9.78 -22.03 4.05
N LYS A 22 -8.45 -21.96 3.94
CA LYS A 22 -7.54 -21.73 5.08
C LYS A 22 -7.48 -20.24 5.44
N ILE A 23 -8.64 -19.63 5.70
CA ILE A 23 -8.77 -18.22 6.09
C ILE A 23 -8.94 -18.14 7.61
N CYS A 24 -8.16 -17.26 8.22
CA CYS A 24 -8.16 -17.00 9.66
C CYS A 24 -8.94 -15.75 10.07
N ASP A 25 -9.61 -15.09 9.18
CA ASP A 25 -10.29 -13.84 9.51
C ASP A 25 -11.58 -14.12 10.32
N LEU A 26 -11.43 -14.09 11.64
CA LEU A 26 -12.54 -14.27 12.58
C LEU A 26 -13.51 -13.08 12.56
N SER A 27 -13.13 -11.93 12.01
CA SER A 27 -14.01 -10.75 11.89
C SER A 27 -15.10 -10.94 10.85
N VAL A 28 -14.95 -11.97 9.99
CA VAL A 28 -15.88 -12.32 8.90
C VAL A 28 -16.85 -13.44 9.30
N ILE A 29 -16.80 -13.95 10.53
CA ILE A 29 -17.69 -15.03 10.96
C ILE A 29 -19.13 -14.53 11.06
N ASN A 30 -19.92 -14.83 10.06
CA ASN A 30 -21.35 -14.68 10.04
C ASN A 30 -21.98 -15.85 9.28
N SER A 31 -23.30 -15.96 9.28
CA SER A 31 -24.02 -17.02 8.57
C SER A 31 -23.72 -17.07 7.06
N GLU A 32 -23.37 -15.96 6.44
CA GLU A 32 -22.99 -15.92 5.01
C GLU A 32 -21.60 -16.50 4.76
N SER A 33 -20.66 -16.28 5.69
CA SER A 33 -19.30 -16.83 5.56
C SER A 33 -19.28 -18.36 5.76
N GLU A 34 -20.08 -18.89 6.66
CA GLU A 34 -20.24 -20.33 6.82
C GLU A 34 -20.86 -20.98 5.58
N GLN A 35 -21.86 -20.35 4.97
CA GLN A 35 -22.42 -20.82 3.70
C GLN A 35 -21.41 -20.81 2.54
N LYS A 36 -20.55 -19.80 2.51
CA LYS A 36 -19.57 -19.61 1.42
C LYS A 36 -18.32 -20.48 1.61
N TYR A 37 -17.83 -20.58 2.81
CA TYR A 37 -16.51 -21.18 3.12
C TYR A 37 -16.59 -22.51 3.87
N GLY A 38 -17.81 -22.96 4.21
CA GLY A 38 -18.05 -24.18 4.98
C GLY A 38 -17.92 -23.99 6.49
N ASP A 39 -18.09 -25.07 7.24
CA ASP A 39 -18.07 -25.06 8.70
C ASP A 39 -16.73 -24.61 9.25
N LEU A 40 -16.75 -23.93 10.39
CA LEU A 40 -15.57 -23.63 11.17
C LEU A 40 -15.05 -24.89 11.88
N MET A 41 -13.80 -25.24 11.64
CA MET A 41 -13.14 -26.38 12.26
C MET A 41 -11.86 -25.97 13.00
N SER A 42 -11.50 -26.72 14.04
CA SER A 42 -10.21 -26.52 14.71
C SER A 42 -9.08 -26.84 13.75
N TYR A 43 -8.06 -25.97 13.73
CA TYR A 43 -6.89 -26.21 12.90
C TYR A 43 -6.05 -27.37 13.47
N ALA A 44 -5.69 -28.29 12.61
CA ALA A 44 -4.79 -29.39 12.93
C ALA A 44 -3.65 -29.46 11.90
N PHE A 45 -2.44 -29.69 12.38
CA PHE A 45 -1.27 -29.88 11.53
C PHE A 45 -1.00 -31.38 11.39
N HIS A 46 -1.07 -31.92 10.19
CA HIS A 46 -0.97 -33.36 9.91
C HIS A 46 -1.92 -34.24 10.79
N GLY A 47 -3.07 -33.71 11.14
CA GLY A 47 -4.06 -34.42 11.98
C GLY A 47 -3.86 -34.24 13.47
N GLU A 48 -2.76 -33.62 13.89
CA GLU A 48 -2.47 -33.33 15.29
C GLU A 48 -2.96 -31.93 15.68
N LYS A 49 -3.58 -31.83 16.86
CA LYS A 49 -3.99 -30.54 17.41
C LYS A 49 -2.75 -29.72 17.78
N ILE A 50 -2.69 -28.48 17.27
CA ILE A 50 -1.64 -27.54 17.68
C ILE A 50 -1.99 -26.98 19.06
N GLU A 51 -1.14 -27.24 20.05
CA GLU A 51 -1.25 -26.63 21.34
C GLU A 51 -0.56 -25.27 21.38
N LYS A 52 -1.10 -24.36 22.19
CA LYS A 52 -0.52 -23.04 22.37
C LYS A 52 0.70 -23.14 23.27
N ASP A 53 1.79 -22.48 22.87
CA ASP A 53 2.95 -22.30 23.73
C ASP A 53 2.61 -21.28 24.83
N GLU A 54 2.62 -21.74 26.09
CA GLU A 54 2.26 -20.90 27.24
C GLU A 54 3.19 -19.71 27.41
N THR A 55 4.47 -19.86 27.11
CA THR A 55 5.44 -18.74 27.15
C THR A 55 5.10 -17.65 26.15
N VAL A 56 4.74 -18.03 24.92
CA VAL A 56 4.29 -17.10 23.89
C VAL A 56 2.99 -16.42 24.28
N LEU A 57 2.06 -17.17 24.88
CA LEU A 57 0.80 -16.60 25.37
C LEU A 57 1.02 -15.58 26.50
N GLU A 58 1.92 -15.84 27.43
CA GLU A 58 2.25 -14.88 28.49
C GLU A 58 2.87 -13.60 27.94
N ILE A 59 3.75 -13.71 26.94
CA ILE A 59 4.28 -12.53 26.23
C ILE A 59 3.12 -11.79 25.57
N GLY A 60 2.22 -12.48 24.88
CA GLY A 60 1.04 -11.87 24.26
C GLY A 60 0.19 -11.11 25.27
N LYS A 61 -0.15 -11.73 26.40
CA LYS A 61 -0.92 -11.11 27.50
C LYS A 61 -0.28 -9.83 28.03
N LYS A 62 1.04 -9.78 28.11
CA LYS A 62 1.78 -8.59 28.57
C LYS A 62 1.56 -7.37 27.62
N TYR A 63 1.47 -7.60 26.32
CA TYR A 63 1.31 -6.54 25.32
C TYR A 63 -0.15 -6.30 24.92
N GLN A 64 -1.07 -7.21 25.28
CA GLN A 64 -2.49 -7.10 24.93
C GLN A 64 -3.12 -5.75 25.32
N PRO A 65 -2.88 -5.16 26.52
CA PRO A 65 -3.46 -3.87 26.87
C PRO A 65 -3.00 -2.72 25.96
N ILE A 66 -1.77 -2.80 25.44
CA ILE A 66 -1.24 -1.82 24.50
C ILE A 66 -1.96 -1.98 23.16
N PHE A 67 -2.07 -3.20 22.66
CA PHE A 67 -2.79 -3.50 21.42
C PHE A 67 -4.25 -3.04 21.50
N ASP A 68 -4.96 -3.39 22.59
CA ASP A 68 -6.36 -3.03 22.80
C ASP A 68 -6.59 -1.52 22.76
N LYS A 69 -5.63 -0.74 23.28
CA LYS A 69 -5.71 0.71 23.21
C LYS A 69 -5.70 1.22 21.76
N TYR A 70 -4.85 0.65 20.91
CA TYR A 70 -4.78 0.99 19.49
C TYR A 70 -5.96 0.43 18.69
N ASP A 71 -6.41 -0.76 19.04
CA ASP A 71 -7.53 -1.40 18.35
C ASP A 71 -8.88 -0.74 18.64
N LYS A 72 -9.06 -0.23 19.86
CA LYS A 72 -10.26 0.53 20.26
C LYS A 72 -10.29 1.97 19.75
N ASP A 73 -9.19 2.49 19.22
CA ASP A 73 -9.13 3.83 18.62
C ASP A 73 -9.66 3.78 17.18
N ASN A 74 -10.98 3.86 17.05
CA ASN A 74 -11.69 3.81 15.79
C ASN A 74 -11.48 5.09 14.99
N LEU A 75 -10.97 4.98 13.77
CA LEU A 75 -10.68 6.12 12.90
C LEU A 75 -11.83 6.39 11.94
N THR A 76 -12.28 5.36 11.25
CA THR A 76 -13.34 5.40 10.25
C THR A 76 -13.91 4.00 10.04
N LYS A 77 -14.84 3.85 9.12
CA LYS A 77 -15.38 2.55 8.69
C LYS A 77 -15.41 2.44 7.18
N THR A 78 -15.42 1.20 6.70
CA THR A 78 -15.63 0.90 5.27
C THR A 78 -16.55 -0.31 5.11
N PHE A 79 -17.33 -0.33 4.06
CA PHE A 79 -18.17 -1.47 3.66
C PHE A 79 -17.52 -2.28 2.52
N GLU A 80 -16.33 -1.91 2.08
CA GLU A 80 -15.60 -2.51 0.99
C GLU A 80 -14.23 -2.98 1.46
N HIS A 81 -13.63 -3.96 0.78
CA HIS A 81 -12.22 -4.29 0.95
C HIS A 81 -11.36 -3.33 0.14
N PHE A 82 -10.29 -2.85 0.76
CA PHE A 82 -9.21 -2.14 0.08
C PHE A 82 -8.06 -3.11 -0.10
N GLU A 83 -7.97 -3.66 -1.29
CA GLU A 83 -6.96 -4.65 -1.62
C GLU A 83 -5.68 -4.00 -2.14
N SER A 84 -4.55 -4.60 -1.76
CA SER A 84 -3.24 -4.25 -2.29
C SER A 84 -2.86 -5.21 -3.40
N SER A 85 -2.53 -4.69 -4.57
CA SER A 85 -1.90 -5.45 -5.64
C SER A 85 -0.60 -4.77 -6.05
N LYS A 86 0.41 -5.59 -6.35
CA LYS A 86 1.66 -5.10 -6.95
C LYS A 86 1.59 -5.12 -8.49
N GLU A 87 0.63 -5.80 -9.06
CA GLU A 87 0.53 -6.05 -10.50
C GLU A 87 -0.44 -5.10 -11.20
N PHE A 88 -1.49 -4.71 -10.50
CA PHE A 88 -2.58 -3.93 -11.07
C PHE A 88 -2.92 -2.71 -10.21
N GLU A 89 -3.51 -1.70 -10.86
CA GLU A 89 -4.14 -0.59 -10.17
C GLU A 89 -5.23 -1.10 -9.21
N ASN A 90 -5.25 -0.57 -8.01
CA ASN A 90 -6.16 -1.00 -6.95
C ASN A 90 -6.58 0.18 -6.07
N ASN A 91 -7.69 0.00 -5.36
CA ASN A 91 -8.29 1.05 -4.53
C ASN A 91 -7.38 1.49 -3.38
N LEU A 92 -6.62 0.56 -2.79
CA LEU A 92 -5.72 0.88 -1.67
C LEU A 92 -4.55 1.75 -2.12
N GLY A 93 -3.89 1.36 -3.22
CA GLY A 93 -2.80 2.16 -3.79
C GLY A 93 -3.27 3.56 -4.18
N ASN A 94 -4.43 3.67 -4.80
CA ASN A 94 -5.01 4.94 -5.18
C ASN A 94 -5.40 5.80 -3.97
N LEU A 95 -5.99 5.20 -2.93
CA LEU A 95 -6.28 5.89 -1.66
C LEU A 95 -5.01 6.57 -1.10
N ILE A 96 -3.92 5.82 -1.02
CA ILE A 96 -2.69 6.35 -0.43
C ILE A 96 -2.04 7.39 -1.32
N ALA A 97 -2.03 7.19 -2.63
CA ALA A 97 -1.53 8.19 -3.55
C ALA A 97 -2.33 9.50 -3.48
N ASP A 98 -3.66 9.41 -3.37
CA ASP A 98 -4.55 10.58 -3.19
C ASP A 98 -4.34 11.26 -1.84
N PHE A 99 -4.25 10.47 -0.77
CA PHE A 99 -3.93 10.97 0.55
C PHE A 99 -2.63 11.78 0.57
N LEU A 100 -1.54 11.22 0.05
CA LEU A 100 -0.25 11.91 -0.01
C LEU A 100 -0.32 13.21 -0.81
N ARG A 101 -1.00 13.17 -1.97
CA ARG A 101 -1.20 14.35 -2.80
C ARG A 101 -2.02 15.41 -2.07
N HIS A 102 -3.07 15.00 -1.38
CA HIS A 102 -3.95 15.91 -0.62
C HIS A 102 -3.19 16.61 0.50
N ILE A 103 -2.50 15.87 1.38
CA ILE A 103 -1.82 16.47 2.55
C ILE A 103 -0.62 17.35 2.18
N SER A 104 -0.01 17.11 1.03
CA SER A 104 1.18 17.86 0.58
C SER A 104 0.86 19.02 -0.36
N GLY A 105 -0.37 19.07 -0.93
CA GLY A 105 -0.72 20.00 -2.00
C GLY A 105 0.18 19.84 -3.24
N ALA A 106 0.71 18.65 -3.49
CA ALA A 106 1.56 18.38 -4.65
C ALA A 106 0.73 18.19 -5.94
N ASP A 107 1.35 18.44 -7.08
CA ASP A 107 0.74 18.18 -8.39
C ASP A 107 0.63 16.66 -8.64
N ILE A 108 1.64 15.91 -8.22
CA ILE A 108 1.81 14.48 -8.50
C ILE A 108 2.19 13.75 -7.21
N SER A 109 1.61 12.56 -7.02
CA SER A 109 2.04 11.60 -6.01
C SER A 109 2.46 10.30 -6.67
N VAL A 110 3.51 9.67 -6.13
CA VAL A 110 3.95 8.32 -6.50
C VAL A 110 4.51 7.59 -5.29
N ILE A 111 4.15 6.32 -5.13
CA ILE A 111 4.65 5.50 -4.03
C ILE A 111 4.95 4.08 -4.52
N ASN A 112 5.89 3.40 -3.85
CA ASN A 112 6.17 2.02 -4.18
C ASN A 112 5.05 1.08 -3.67
N PRO A 113 4.66 0.06 -4.46
CA PRO A 113 3.57 -0.85 -4.09
C PRO A 113 3.91 -1.74 -2.88
N GLY A 114 5.18 -1.88 -2.53
CA GLY A 114 5.63 -2.66 -1.38
C GLY A 114 5.53 -1.93 -0.03
N SER A 115 5.05 -0.69 0.00
CA SER A 115 4.88 0.08 1.24
C SER A 115 3.78 -0.48 2.14
N PHE A 116 2.82 -1.20 1.58
CA PHE A 116 1.65 -1.69 2.29
C PHE A 116 1.73 -3.20 2.47
N ARG A 117 1.49 -3.69 3.67
CA ARG A 117 1.67 -5.09 4.04
C ARG A 117 0.37 -5.88 4.14
N THR A 118 -0.70 -5.20 4.55
CA THR A 118 -2.01 -5.82 4.68
C THR A 118 -3.08 -5.01 3.94
N PRO A 119 -4.15 -5.64 3.48
CA PRO A 119 -5.35 -4.93 3.03
C PRO A 119 -5.99 -4.15 4.18
N LEU A 120 -6.86 -3.19 3.86
CA LEU A 120 -7.82 -2.67 4.81
C LEU A 120 -9.13 -3.42 4.63
N TYR A 121 -9.50 -4.18 5.64
CA TYR A 121 -10.68 -5.04 5.58
C TYR A 121 -11.97 -4.24 5.79
N ARG A 122 -13.06 -4.77 5.26
CA ARG A 122 -14.41 -4.29 5.56
C ARG A 122 -14.66 -4.26 7.06
N GLY A 123 -15.24 -3.19 7.55
CA GLY A 123 -15.54 -2.99 8.97
C GLY A 123 -14.99 -1.67 9.50
N ILE A 124 -14.65 -1.67 10.77
CA ILE A 124 -14.02 -0.54 11.44
C ILE A 124 -12.53 -0.54 11.10
N ILE A 125 -12.03 0.60 10.71
CA ILE A 125 -10.60 0.85 10.55
C ILE A 125 -10.11 1.52 11.83
N SER A 126 -9.36 0.76 12.61
CA SER A 126 -8.75 1.23 13.86
C SER A 126 -7.32 1.73 13.65
N ASN A 127 -6.77 2.35 14.66
CA ASN A 127 -5.37 2.73 14.70
C ASN A 127 -4.46 1.49 14.53
N ALA A 128 -4.81 0.35 15.15
CA ALA A 128 -4.10 -0.92 14.98
C ALA A 128 -4.11 -1.41 13.53
N SER A 129 -5.24 -1.23 12.82
CA SER A 129 -5.34 -1.56 11.39
C SER A 129 -4.30 -0.81 10.57
N ILE A 130 -4.10 0.49 10.85
CA ILE A 130 -3.12 1.31 10.13
C ILE A 130 -1.68 0.94 10.49
N HIS A 131 -1.39 0.59 11.73
CA HIS A 131 -0.06 0.09 12.11
C HIS A 131 0.30 -1.25 11.45
N SER A 132 -0.66 -2.14 11.27
CA SER A 132 -0.48 -3.39 10.52
C SER A 132 -0.32 -3.15 9.02
N PHE A 133 -1.05 -2.19 8.48
CA PHE A 133 -1.04 -1.79 7.09
C PHE A 133 0.27 -1.10 6.68
N ASP A 134 0.70 -0.06 7.44
CA ASP A 134 1.98 0.65 7.23
C ASP A 134 2.93 0.46 8.42
N PRO A 135 3.59 -0.69 8.54
CA PRO A 135 4.51 -0.96 9.64
C PRO A 135 5.82 -0.16 9.56
N PHE A 136 6.15 0.39 8.40
CA PHE A 136 7.42 1.09 8.18
C PHE A 136 7.40 2.51 8.71
N GLY A 137 6.29 3.22 8.51
CA GLY A 137 6.17 4.60 8.93
C GLY A 137 7.26 5.48 8.31
N ASN A 138 7.32 5.54 6.98
CA ASN A 138 8.30 6.37 6.28
C ASN A 138 7.97 7.85 6.42
N LEU A 139 8.98 8.72 6.35
CA LEU A 139 8.77 10.15 6.19
C LEU A 139 8.23 10.44 4.78
N ILE A 140 7.38 11.47 4.69
CA ILE A 140 6.83 11.93 3.44
C ILE A 140 7.59 13.17 2.99
N ILE A 141 8.03 13.16 1.74
CA ILE A 141 8.81 14.22 1.14
C ILE A 141 8.15 14.78 -0.11
N LYS A 142 8.31 16.07 -0.31
CA LYS A 142 7.93 16.78 -1.55
C LYS A 142 9.15 17.40 -2.17
N PHE A 143 9.24 17.34 -3.49
CA PHE A 143 10.31 17.93 -4.28
C PHE A 143 9.76 18.43 -5.62
N TYR A 144 10.59 19.16 -6.38
CA TYR A 144 10.20 19.72 -7.66
C TYR A 144 11.02 19.12 -8.81
N ALA A 145 10.34 18.85 -9.93
CA ALA A 145 10.95 18.35 -11.15
C ALA A 145 10.34 19.06 -12.38
N TYR A 146 11.16 19.28 -13.39
CA TYR A 146 10.66 19.76 -14.69
C TYR A 146 9.83 18.67 -15.38
N GLY A 147 8.89 19.06 -16.23
CA GLY A 147 8.01 18.10 -16.89
C GLY A 147 8.74 17.04 -17.71
N TRP A 148 9.88 17.37 -18.34
CA TRP A 148 10.71 16.39 -19.03
C TRP A 148 11.32 15.37 -18.04
N GLU A 149 11.63 15.77 -16.82
CA GLU A 149 12.11 14.86 -15.76
C GLU A 149 11.01 13.97 -15.23
N VAL A 150 9.81 14.53 -15.05
CA VAL A 150 8.62 13.74 -14.71
C VAL A 150 8.42 12.62 -15.73
N LYS A 151 8.43 12.95 -17.02
CA LYS A 151 8.31 11.95 -18.10
C LYS A 151 9.42 10.90 -18.06
N LYS A 152 10.66 11.32 -17.85
CA LYS A 152 11.83 10.42 -17.74
C LYS A 152 11.71 9.54 -16.50
N MET A 153 11.30 10.09 -15.35
CA MET A 153 11.09 9.36 -14.10
C MET A 153 10.09 8.20 -14.30
N PHE A 154 8.90 8.50 -14.79
CA PHE A 154 7.87 7.48 -15.00
C PHE A 154 8.24 6.50 -16.12
N LYS A 155 8.94 6.94 -17.15
CA LYS A 155 9.50 6.03 -18.14
C LYS A 155 10.49 5.03 -17.51
N THR A 156 11.32 5.47 -16.58
CA THR A 156 12.27 4.61 -15.87
C THR A 156 11.54 3.64 -14.92
N LEU A 157 10.57 4.13 -14.15
CA LEU A 157 9.79 3.31 -13.23
C LEU A 157 9.02 2.22 -13.98
N GLU A 158 8.37 2.55 -15.08
CA GLU A 158 7.51 1.64 -15.83
C GLU A 158 8.27 0.70 -16.77
N SER A 159 9.52 1.00 -17.14
CA SER A 159 10.32 0.12 -18.01
C SER A 159 11.07 -0.99 -17.26
N GLY A 160 11.30 -0.83 -15.98
CA GLY A 160 12.08 -1.77 -15.16
C GLY A 160 11.24 -2.65 -14.26
N SER A 161 10.02 -2.24 -13.95
CA SER A 161 9.18 -2.87 -12.95
C SER A 161 8.26 -3.94 -13.53
N LYS A 162 8.11 -5.03 -12.78
CA LYS A 162 7.04 -6.01 -13.00
C LYS A 162 5.71 -5.61 -12.32
N GLY A 163 5.67 -4.45 -11.68
CA GLY A 163 4.55 -4.03 -10.85
C GLY A 163 3.91 -2.71 -11.26
N PHE A 164 2.85 -2.39 -10.54
CA PHE A 164 2.12 -1.14 -10.61
C PHE A 164 2.65 -0.16 -9.56
N TYR A 165 2.88 1.09 -9.96
CA TYR A 165 3.17 2.18 -9.03
C TYR A 165 1.91 3.00 -8.78
N PRO A 166 1.37 2.99 -7.53
CA PRO A 166 0.24 3.86 -7.21
C PRO A 166 0.59 5.33 -7.44
N VAL A 167 -0.26 6.01 -8.18
CA VAL A 167 -0.08 7.42 -8.54
C VAL A 167 -1.35 8.24 -8.32
N SER A 168 -1.17 9.53 -8.08
CA SER A 168 -2.24 10.53 -8.13
C SER A 168 -1.77 11.76 -8.89
N GLY A 169 -2.70 12.44 -9.54
CA GLY A 169 -2.39 13.58 -10.40
C GLY A 169 -1.92 13.20 -11.82
N LEU A 170 -1.86 11.91 -12.13
CA LEU A 170 -1.43 11.40 -13.44
C LEU A 170 -2.40 10.35 -13.99
N LYS A 171 -2.41 10.29 -15.33
CA LYS A 171 -3.02 9.20 -16.09
C LYS A 171 -2.00 8.68 -17.10
N MET A 172 -1.82 7.36 -17.13
CA MET A 172 -0.78 6.70 -17.89
C MET A 172 -1.34 5.58 -18.77
N THR A 173 -0.68 5.36 -19.91
CA THR A 173 -0.89 4.16 -20.73
C THR A 173 0.43 3.43 -20.85
N VAL A 174 0.43 2.16 -20.46
CA VAL A 174 1.60 1.30 -20.43
C VAL A 174 1.39 0.11 -21.34
N LYS A 175 2.35 -0.19 -22.20
CA LYS A 175 2.40 -1.43 -22.97
C LYS A 175 3.15 -2.48 -22.16
N ASN A 176 2.56 -3.68 -22.02
CA ASN A 176 3.12 -4.72 -21.16
C ASN A 176 3.96 -5.76 -21.93
N TYR A 177 3.63 -6.02 -23.20
CA TYR A 177 4.29 -7.07 -23.99
C TYR A 177 4.92 -6.50 -25.28
N PRO A 178 6.05 -7.03 -25.79
CA PRO A 178 6.98 -8.00 -25.15
C PRO A 178 7.83 -7.39 -24.04
N ILE A 179 7.93 -6.08 -23.98
CA ILE A 179 8.68 -5.34 -22.95
C ILE A 179 7.78 -4.24 -22.41
N LYS A 180 7.65 -4.19 -21.07
CA LYS A 180 6.88 -3.13 -20.41
C LYS A 180 7.48 -1.76 -20.72
N ARG A 181 6.65 -0.84 -21.19
CA ARG A 181 7.07 0.54 -21.49
C ARG A 181 5.92 1.53 -21.34
N LEU A 182 6.24 2.71 -20.84
CA LEU A 182 5.32 3.84 -20.82
C LEU A 182 5.11 4.36 -22.26
N LEU A 183 3.84 4.38 -22.71
CA LEU A 183 3.45 4.93 -24.02
C LEU A 183 2.96 6.36 -23.91
N LYS A 184 2.20 6.67 -22.85
CA LYS A 184 1.56 7.97 -22.66
C LYS A 184 1.53 8.31 -21.19
N ILE A 185 1.76 9.57 -20.88
CA ILE A 185 1.60 10.15 -19.55
C ILE A 185 1.01 11.54 -19.66
N LYS A 186 0.02 11.84 -18.84
CA LYS A 186 -0.63 13.15 -18.75
C LYS A 186 -0.91 13.50 -17.28
N LEU A 187 -1.01 14.77 -16.99
CA LEU A 187 -1.62 15.24 -15.75
C LEU A 187 -3.11 14.88 -15.77
N TYR A 188 -3.64 14.56 -14.58
CA TYR A 188 -5.03 14.21 -14.41
C TYR A 188 -5.56 14.79 -13.11
N ASP A 189 -6.60 15.63 -13.19
CA ASP A 189 -7.20 16.28 -12.02
C ASP A 189 -8.43 15.54 -11.46
N GLY A 190 -8.75 14.37 -11.98
CA GLY A 190 -9.92 13.57 -11.66
C GLY A 190 -11.00 13.66 -12.76
N VAL A 191 -10.91 14.63 -13.65
CA VAL A 191 -11.85 14.85 -14.76
C VAL A 191 -11.10 15.06 -16.08
N ASN A 192 -10.13 15.97 -16.09
CA ASN A 192 -9.46 16.42 -17.30
C ASN A 192 -8.02 15.90 -17.39
N GLU A 193 -7.63 15.53 -18.60
CA GLU A 193 -6.26 15.22 -18.96
C GLU A 193 -5.57 16.45 -19.57
N LYS A 194 -4.38 16.80 -19.06
CA LYS A 194 -3.54 17.89 -19.59
C LYS A 194 -2.15 17.39 -19.96
N HIS A 195 -1.53 18.00 -20.94
CA HIS A 195 -0.15 17.71 -21.29
C HIS A 195 0.80 18.13 -20.16
N ILE A 196 1.86 17.35 -19.97
CA ILE A 196 2.99 17.74 -19.13
C ILE A 196 3.91 18.59 -19.98
N GLU A 197 4.07 19.86 -19.62
CA GLU A 197 4.94 20.83 -20.30
C GLU A 197 6.38 20.64 -19.86
N ASP A 198 7.31 20.42 -20.78
CA ASP A 198 8.70 20.03 -20.48
C ASP A 198 9.43 21.03 -19.57
N ASN A 199 9.23 22.32 -19.80
CA ASN A 199 9.93 23.38 -19.09
C ASN A 199 9.19 23.91 -17.85
N LYS A 200 8.05 23.34 -17.50
CA LYS A 200 7.29 23.70 -16.31
C LYS A 200 7.71 22.83 -15.11
N LEU A 201 7.83 23.46 -13.94
CA LEU A 201 8.06 22.75 -12.68
C LEU A 201 6.77 22.16 -12.15
N TYR A 202 6.85 20.92 -11.71
CA TYR A 202 5.79 20.21 -11.04
C TYR A 202 6.27 19.72 -9.67
N SER A 203 5.42 19.85 -8.68
CA SER A 203 5.68 19.32 -7.35
C SER A 203 5.30 17.84 -7.27
N ILE A 204 6.20 17.04 -6.72
CA ILE A 204 6.02 15.58 -6.56
C ILE A 204 6.12 15.23 -5.09
N VAL A 205 5.20 14.42 -4.60
CA VAL A 205 5.23 13.85 -3.25
C VAL A 205 5.47 12.35 -3.32
N SER A 206 6.29 11.86 -2.41
CA SER A 206 6.59 10.43 -2.24
C SER A 206 7.08 10.15 -0.81
N SER A 207 7.44 8.89 -0.53
CA SER A 207 8.14 8.54 0.70
C SER A 207 9.66 8.71 0.55
N GLU A 208 10.35 8.96 1.66
CA GLU A 208 11.81 8.97 1.71
C GLU A 208 12.43 7.62 1.31
N PHE A 209 11.68 6.53 1.41
CA PHE A 209 12.10 5.23 0.94
C PHE A 209 12.29 5.21 -0.58
N CYS A 210 11.42 5.91 -1.31
CA CYS A 210 11.49 6.02 -2.77
C CYS A 210 12.56 7.03 -3.23
N PHE A 211 12.64 8.17 -2.53
CA PHE A 211 13.57 9.26 -2.82
C PHE A 211 14.26 9.70 -1.53
N PRO A 212 15.36 9.05 -1.16
CA PRO A 212 16.01 9.30 0.11
C PRO A 212 16.65 10.70 0.17
N ILE A 213 16.44 11.35 1.30
CA ILE A 213 17.06 12.65 1.60
C ILE A 213 18.55 12.44 1.93
N LYS A 214 18.90 11.32 2.54
CA LYS A 214 20.26 10.94 2.96
C LYS A 214 20.83 9.84 2.07
N GLU A 215 22.15 9.80 1.91
CA GLU A 215 22.92 9.03 0.91
C GLU A 215 22.65 7.51 0.77
N LYS A 216 21.85 6.89 1.60
CA LYS A 216 21.53 5.46 1.53
C LYS A 216 20.11 5.23 1.05
N ALA A 217 19.92 5.28 -0.28
CA ALA A 217 18.68 4.84 -0.89
C ALA A 217 18.43 3.35 -0.62
N LYS A 218 17.39 3.04 0.14
CA LYS A 218 16.89 1.68 0.33
C LYS A 218 15.74 1.35 -0.64
N GLY A 219 15.36 2.31 -1.50
CA GLY A 219 14.30 2.15 -2.49
C GLY A 219 14.58 0.98 -3.45
N GLY A 220 13.54 0.38 -3.98
CA GLY A 220 13.64 -0.66 -5.00
C GLY A 220 14.47 -0.19 -6.20
N ASP A 221 14.94 -1.15 -7.01
CA ASP A 221 15.90 -0.90 -8.10
C ASP A 221 15.47 0.22 -9.06
N ASP A 222 14.18 0.35 -9.32
CA ASP A 222 13.67 1.35 -10.26
C ASP A 222 13.71 2.76 -9.68
N PHE A 223 13.35 2.96 -8.41
CA PHE A 223 13.51 4.25 -7.72
C PHE A 223 14.98 4.61 -7.57
N ARG A 224 15.86 3.62 -7.32
CA ARG A 224 17.31 3.85 -7.29
C ARG A 224 17.82 4.37 -8.63
N LYS A 225 17.40 3.77 -9.76
CA LYS A 225 17.75 4.25 -11.10
C LYS A 225 17.28 5.70 -11.34
N VAL A 226 16.07 6.03 -10.88
CA VAL A 226 15.58 7.42 -10.95
C VAL A 226 16.46 8.33 -10.10
N TYR A 227 16.74 7.93 -8.87
CA TYR A 227 17.54 8.71 -7.93
C TYR A 227 18.94 9.01 -8.47
N GLU A 228 19.64 8.02 -9.06
CA GLU A 228 21.00 8.16 -9.60
C GLU A 228 21.14 9.29 -10.63
N TRP A 229 20.17 9.46 -11.53
CA TRP A 229 20.23 10.55 -12.49
C TRP A 229 19.61 11.87 -11.99
N PHE A 230 18.78 11.81 -10.94
CA PHE A 230 18.11 12.99 -10.37
C PHE A 230 18.95 13.66 -9.27
N LYS A 231 19.68 12.88 -8.46
CA LYS A 231 20.56 13.33 -7.37
C LYS A 231 21.56 14.42 -7.80
N PRO A 232 22.24 14.35 -8.95
CA PRO A 232 23.23 15.37 -9.35
C PRO A 232 22.67 16.80 -9.44
N ARG A 233 21.36 16.95 -9.52
CA ARG A 233 20.68 18.25 -9.54
C ARG A 233 20.50 18.87 -8.17
N ASN A 234 20.85 18.14 -7.11
CA ASN A 234 20.65 18.55 -5.72
C ASN A 234 19.21 19.04 -5.44
N PRO A 235 18.17 18.18 -5.65
CA PRO A 235 16.80 18.59 -5.48
C PRO A 235 16.54 18.98 -4.02
N GLN A 236 15.86 20.09 -3.81
CA GLN A 236 15.43 20.50 -2.48
C GLN A 236 14.23 19.64 -2.05
N TYR A 237 14.40 18.90 -0.97
CA TYR A 237 13.33 18.09 -0.37
C TYR A 237 12.65 18.87 0.74
N ILE A 238 11.32 18.89 0.72
CA ILE A 238 10.48 19.47 1.76
C ILE A 238 9.82 18.30 2.48
N GLN A 239 10.10 18.14 3.76
CA GLN A 239 9.44 17.14 4.56
C GLN A 239 8.01 17.57 4.90
N ILE A 240 7.05 16.67 4.74
CA ILE A 240 5.65 16.90 5.02
C ILE A 240 5.33 16.36 6.41
N GLY A 241 4.60 17.16 7.19
CA GLY A 241 4.06 16.71 8.49
C GLY A 241 4.97 16.88 9.69
N ASN A 242 6.04 17.70 9.61
CA ASN A 242 6.89 18.05 10.77
C ASN A 242 7.36 16.80 11.55
N ASP A 243 8.14 15.93 10.90
CA ASP A 243 8.69 14.68 11.44
C ASP A 243 7.66 13.57 11.77
N LYS A 244 6.40 13.76 11.43
CA LYS A 244 5.40 12.69 11.54
C LYS A 244 5.60 11.64 10.46
N LEU A 245 5.40 10.40 10.85
CA LEU A 245 5.47 9.25 9.94
C LEU A 245 4.23 9.19 9.04
N SER A 246 4.35 8.54 7.89
CA SER A 246 3.24 8.34 6.93
C SER A 246 1.97 7.83 7.58
N ARG A 247 2.09 6.84 8.47
CA ARG A 247 0.94 6.26 9.19
C ARG A 247 0.28 7.25 10.14
N ASP A 248 1.05 8.11 10.84
CA ASP A 248 0.48 9.10 11.78
C ASP A 248 -0.31 10.17 11.02
N LEU A 249 0.20 10.57 9.86
CA LEU A 249 -0.51 11.47 8.95
C LEU A 249 -1.78 10.83 8.38
N LEU A 250 -1.72 9.55 8.02
CA LEU A 250 -2.88 8.80 7.53
C LEU A 250 -3.94 8.60 8.62
N ILE A 251 -3.53 8.28 9.85
CA ILE A 251 -4.44 8.19 11.00
C ILE A 251 -5.20 9.51 11.18
N ASN A 252 -4.47 10.63 11.18
CA ASN A 252 -5.09 11.94 11.32
C ASN A 252 -6.04 12.27 10.15
N TYR A 253 -5.70 11.89 8.93
CA TYR A 253 -6.56 12.07 7.76
C TYR A 253 -7.84 11.24 7.86
N LEU A 254 -7.73 9.96 8.22
CA LEU A 254 -8.87 9.05 8.30
C LEU A 254 -9.87 9.43 9.40
N ARG A 255 -9.42 10.02 10.50
CA ARG A 255 -10.31 10.53 11.57
C ARG A 255 -11.31 11.57 11.09
N ASN A 256 -11.01 12.24 9.99
CA ASN A 256 -11.91 13.24 9.40
C ASN A 256 -12.84 12.66 8.31
N ILE A 257 -12.79 11.35 8.10
CA ILE A 257 -13.58 10.63 7.10
C ILE A 257 -14.60 9.74 7.81
N ASN A 258 -15.89 10.04 7.67
CA ASN A 258 -16.96 9.25 8.29
C ASN A 258 -17.05 7.83 7.73
N GLU A 259 -16.85 7.69 6.42
CA GLU A 259 -16.91 6.41 5.69
C GLU A 259 -15.93 6.42 4.52
N LEU A 260 -15.08 5.41 4.46
CA LEU A 260 -14.13 5.21 3.37
C LEU A 260 -14.79 4.35 2.28
N LYS A 261 -14.95 4.91 1.08
CA LYS A 261 -15.59 4.26 -0.07
C LYS A 261 -14.56 3.92 -1.14
N GLY A 262 -14.37 2.63 -1.41
CA GLY A 262 -13.42 2.13 -2.40
C GLY A 262 -13.70 2.60 -3.82
N SER A 263 -14.98 2.79 -4.16
CA SER A 263 -15.42 3.31 -5.47
C SER A 263 -14.92 4.72 -5.79
N ILE A 264 -14.56 5.51 -4.78
CA ILE A 264 -13.95 6.84 -4.98
C ILE A 264 -12.51 6.69 -5.51
N TYR A 265 -11.81 5.64 -5.08
CA TYR A 265 -10.39 5.45 -5.36
C TYR A 265 -10.11 4.49 -6.52
N TYR A 266 -11.10 3.74 -6.97
CA TYR A 266 -10.94 2.80 -8.08
C TYR A 266 -12.18 2.72 -8.95
N ASN A 267 -11.99 3.03 -10.23
CA ASN A 267 -13.02 2.86 -11.25
C ASN A 267 -12.42 2.06 -12.43
N LYS A 268 -12.89 0.83 -12.61
CA LYS A 268 -12.41 -0.07 -13.69
C LYS A 268 -12.61 0.49 -15.12
N TYR A 269 -13.47 1.47 -15.28
CA TYR A 269 -13.72 2.13 -16.57
C TYR A 269 -12.88 3.39 -16.77
N ASP A 270 -12.24 3.90 -15.70
CA ASP A 270 -11.42 5.12 -15.74
C ASP A 270 -10.14 4.93 -14.95
N LEU A 271 -9.29 4.00 -15.37
CA LEU A 271 -8.03 3.68 -14.73
C LEU A 271 -7.01 4.81 -14.88
N ARG A 272 -6.25 5.05 -13.80
CA ARG A 272 -5.08 5.96 -13.81
C ARG A 272 -3.92 5.35 -14.57
N MET A 273 -3.82 4.03 -14.58
CA MET A 273 -2.87 3.29 -15.38
C MET A 273 -3.57 2.24 -16.24
N ARG A 274 -3.74 2.57 -17.52
CA ARG A 274 -4.27 1.64 -18.53
C ARG A 274 -3.14 0.79 -19.10
N ILE A 275 -3.26 -0.52 -18.97
CA ILE A 275 -2.36 -1.50 -19.59
C ILE A 275 -2.94 -1.87 -20.95
N VAL A 276 -2.10 -1.85 -21.99
CA VAL A 276 -2.41 -2.32 -23.36
C VAL A 276 -1.41 -3.40 -23.76
N GLU A 277 -1.88 -4.32 -24.63
CA GLU A 277 -1.06 -5.43 -25.17
C GLU A 277 -0.02 -4.94 -26.19
#